data_3e941e233d531ecab784d4358dc9b08d
#
_entry.id   3e941e233d531ecab784d4358dc9b08d
#
_cell.length_a   1.000
_cell.length_b   1.000
_cell.length_c   1.000
_cell.angle_alpha   90.00
_cell.angle_beta   90.00
_cell.angle_gamma   90.00
#
_symmetry.space_group_name_H-M   'P 1'
#
loop_
_entity.id
_entity.type
_entity.pdbx_description
1 polymer ?
#
loop_
_entity_poly.entity_id
_entity_poly.type
_entity_poly.pdbx_seq_one_letter_code
_entity_poly.pdbx_strand_id
1 'polypeptide(L)'
;TYKCSELISQLLGIGEDGLISFEDFNKRILKEDQGYATFPSFDKVQQTVEEIYLFDTPKGHVWIRSKACFQETDENGNTKVYGIAETQEGIHIASAHQALQNSERILHNIYKNLPVGIELYDKDGQMVDLNKKDMEMFRISNKEDILGVNIFENPILPEEIKQKIKDNENADFTFRYDFSKINKYYQPNSTTGFIDLTTKVTTLYDHNHEPINYLLINVDKTEDTIAYNKIQEFESFFDLVGDYAKVGYAHFDALSRDGYALRSWYRNVGEEEGT
;
A
#
# COMPACT_ATOMS: atom_id res chain seq x y z
N THR A 1 14.31 -40.96 -24.08
CA THR A 1 14.48 -41.32 -22.67
C THR A 1 14.71 -40.03 -21.89
N TYR A 2 14.02 -39.87 -20.76
CA TYR A 2 14.26 -38.81 -19.80
C TYR A 2 15.15 -39.35 -18.68
N LYS A 3 16.06 -38.51 -18.20
CA LYS A 3 16.80 -38.73 -16.97
C LYS A 3 16.34 -37.74 -15.92
N CYS A 4 15.76 -38.24 -14.86
CA CYS A 4 15.19 -37.43 -13.78
C CYS A 4 16.20 -37.31 -12.61
N SER A 5 16.14 -36.23 -11.87
CA SER A 5 16.85 -36.14 -10.60
C SER A 5 16.29 -37.13 -9.59
N GLU A 6 17.07 -37.46 -8.56
CA GLU A 6 16.66 -38.42 -7.51
C GLU A 6 15.30 -38.02 -6.88
N LEU A 7 15.10 -36.73 -6.59
CA LEU A 7 13.85 -36.23 -6.03
C LEU A 7 12.65 -36.47 -6.94
N ILE A 8 12.79 -36.20 -8.24
CA ILE A 8 11.74 -36.43 -9.24
C ILE A 8 11.50 -37.90 -9.44
N SER A 9 12.57 -38.71 -9.45
CA SER A 9 12.46 -40.15 -9.59
C SER A 9 11.68 -40.79 -8.45
N GLN A 10 11.94 -40.37 -7.22
CA GLN A 10 11.19 -40.82 -6.03
C GLN A 10 9.72 -40.39 -6.08
N LEU A 11 9.45 -39.14 -6.49
CA LEU A 11 8.11 -38.61 -6.61
C LEU A 11 7.30 -39.37 -7.67
N LEU A 12 7.87 -39.54 -8.85
CA LEU A 12 7.21 -40.19 -9.99
C LEU A 12 7.24 -41.72 -9.94
N GLY A 13 7.92 -42.32 -8.95
CA GLY A 13 8.09 -43.77 -8.87
C GLY A 13 8.87 -44.32 -10.06
N ILE A 14 9.90 -43.61 -10.52
CA ILE A 14 10.85 -44.05 -11.55
C ILE A 14 11.96 -44.84 -10.86
N GLY A 15 12.52 -45.82 -11.54
CA GLY A 15 13.58 -46.69 -10.99
C GLY A 15 14.79 -45.87 -10.48
N GLU A 16 15.66 -46.56 -9.69
CA GLU A 16 16.82 -45.94 -9.04
C GLU A 16 17.83 -45.31 -10.03
N ASP A 17 17.84 -45.74 -11.29
CA ASP A 17 18.65 -45.15 -12.37
C ASP A 17 18.13 -43.79 -12.84
N GLY A 18 16.91 -43.43 -12.43
CA GLY A 18 16.26 -42.18 -12.81
C GLY A 18 15.87 -42.07 -14.27
N LEU A 19 15.86 -43.21 -14.98
CA LEU A 19 15.56 -43.27 -16.41
C LEU A 19 14.12 -43.68 -16.67
N ILE A 20 13.41 -42.95 -17.53
CA ILE A 20 12.08 -43.31 -18.01
C ILE A 20 12.03 -43.11 -19.53
N SER A 21 11.40 -44.05 -20.24
CA SER A 21 11.20 -43.89 -21.67
C SER A 21 10.18 -42.78 -21.97
N PHE A 22 10.29 -42.18 -23.15
CA PHE A 22 9.30 -41.16 -23.60
C PHE A 22 7.88 -41.76 -23.64
N GLU A 23 7.77 -43.00 -24.10
CA GLU A 23 6.49 -43.69 -24.19
C GLU A 23 5.86 -43.98 -22.81
N ASP A 24 6.67 -44.46 -21.85
CA ASP A 24 6.17 -44.74 -20.49
C ASP A 24 5.84 -43.47 -19.72
N PHE A 25 6.58 -42.40 -19.95
CA PHE A 25 6.27 -41.08 -19.39
C PHE A 25 4.92 -40.60 -19.89
N ASN A 26 4.69 -40.63 -21.20
CA ASN A 26 3.44 -40.17 -21.81
C ASN A 26 2.22 -41.03 -21.41
N LYS A 27 2.41 -42.34 -21.18
CA LYS A 27 1.33 -43.20 -20.69
C LYS A 27 0.82 -42.82 -19.30
N ARG A 28 1.66 -42.19 -18.50
CA ARG A 28 1.32 -41.74 -17.14
C ARG A 28 0.65 -40.36 -17.09
N ILE A 29 0.63 -39.60 -18.20
CA ILE A 29 -0.14 -38.37 -18.30
C ILE A 29 -1.62 -38.72 -18.50
N LEU A 30 -2.50 -38.20 -17.63
CA LEU A 30 -3.92 -38.54 -17.69
C LEU A 30 -4.59 -37.94 -18.93
N LYS A 31 -5.46 -38.74 -19.55
CA LYS A 31 -6.05 -38.44 -20.88
C LYS A 31 -6.87 -37.16 -20.94
N GLU A 32 -7.44 -36.73 -19.84
CA GLU A 32 -8.22 -35.49 -19.78
C GLU A 32 -7.32 -34.26 -20.03
N ASP A 33 -6.02 -34.38 -19.77
CA ASP A 33 -5.01 -33.34 -19.95
C ASP A 33 -4.08 -33.61 -21.16
N GLN A 34 -4.25 -34.74 -21.87
CA GLN A 34 -3.44 -35.02 -23.06
C GLN A 34 -3.64 -34.05 -24.22
N GLY A 35 -4.72 -33.25 -24.21
CA GLY A 35 -4.95 -32.19 -25.17
C GLY A 35 -4.00 -30.98 -25.02
N TYR A 36 -3.35 -30.88 -23.87
CA TYR A 36 -2.40 -29.80 -23.53
C TYR A 36 -0.95 -30.26 -23.54
N ALA A 37 -0.71 -31.58 -23.43
CA ALA A 37 0.64 -32.17 -23.47
C ALA A 37 1.02 -32.53 -24.94
N THR A 38 0.95 -31.59 -25.83
CA THR A 38 1.73 -31.68 -27.06
C THR A 38 3.14 -31.25 -26.71
N PHE A 39 3.99 -32.23 -26.39
CA PHE A 39 5.43 -31.96 -26.42
C PHE A 39 5.74 -31.26 -27.74
N PRO A 40 6.26 -30.05 -27.74
CA PRO A 40 6.60 -29.36 -28.96
C PRO A 40 7.54 -30.29 -29.70
N SER A 41 7.28 -30.52 -30.99
CA SER A 41 8.27 -31.15 -31.86
C SER A 41 9.54 -30.34 -31.67
N PHE A 42 10.61 -30.96 -31.23
CA PHE A 42 11.86 -30.37 -30.81
C PHE A 42 12.54 -29.48 -31.87
N ASP A 43 11.98 -29.40 -33.06
CA ASP A 43 12.44 -28.56 -34.17
C ASP A 43 12.25 -27.05 -33.97
N LYS A 44 11.61 -26.61 -32.88
CA LYS A 44 11.27 -25.20 -32.61
C LYS A 44 11.71 -24.63 -31.24
N VAL A 45 12.70 -25.21 -30.58
CA VAL A 45 13.14 -24.73 -29.27
C VAL A 45 14.03 -23.47 -29.41
N GLN A 46 13.47 -22.40 -29.95
CA GLN A 46 13.95 -21.02 -29.71
C GLN A 46 13.08 -20.28 -28.67
N GLN A 47 12.05 -20.92 -28.15
CA GLN A 47 11.18 -20.35 -27.10
C GLN A 47 11.15 -21.29 -25.89
N THR A 48 11.17 -20.71 -24.71
CA THR A 48 10.96 -21.41 -23.44
C THR A 48 9.57 -22.04 -23.46
N VAL A 49 9.49 -23.36 -23.54
CA VAL A 49 8.21 -24.09 -23.50
C VAL A 49 7.94 -24.48 -22.07
N GLU A 50 6.79 -24.05 -21.57
CA GLU A 50 6.28 -24.39 -20.22
C GLU A 50 4.98 -25.17 -20.40
N GLU A 51 4.87 -26.33 -19.77
CA GLU A 51 3.69 -27.19 -19.83
C GLU A 51 3.26 -27.61 -18.44
N ILE A 52 1.94 -27.71 -18.23
CA ILE A 52 1.33 -28.20 -16.98
C ILE A 52 0.47 -29.39 -17.33
N TYR A 53 0.68 -30.52 -16.65
CA TYR A 53 -0.08 -31.72 -16.85
C TYR A 53 -0.28 -32.53 -15.56
N LEU A 54 -1.34 -33.31 -15.51
CA LEU A 54 -1.64 -34.23 -14.41
C LEU A 54 -0.94 -35.58 -14.65
N PHE A 55 -0.09 -35.98 -13.73
CA PHE A 55 0.74 -37.19 -13.85
C PHE A 55 0.33 -38.25 -12.83
N ASP A 56 0.22 -39.50 -13.28
CA ASP A 56 -0.07 -40.65 -12.42
C ASP A 56 1.19 -41.16 -11.73
N THR A 57 1.20 -41.13 -10.39
CA THR A 57 2.30 -41.57 -9.55
C THR A 57 1.86 -42.71 -8.65
N PRO A 58 2.78 -43.51 -8.08
CA PRO A 58 2.44 -44.56 -7.11
C PRO A 58 1.68 -44.07 -5.87
N LYS A 59 1.73 -42.74 -5.58
CA LYS A 59 1.06 -42.13 -4.43
C LYS A 59 -0.23 -41.38 -4.79
N GLY A 60 -0.65 -41.45 -6.07
CA GLY A 60 -1.80 -40.76 -6.60
C GLY A 60 -1.45 -39.74 -7.69
N HIS A 61 -2.41 -38.93 -8.09
CA HIS A 61 -2.27 -37.98 -9.18
C HIS A 61 -1.63 -36.70 -8.70
N VAL A 62 -0.64 -36.18 -9.43
CA VAL A 62 0.10 -34.98 -9.09
C VAL A 62 0.18 -34.06 -10.30
N TRP A 63 -0.18 -32.78 -10.12
CA TRP A 63 0.06 -31.75 -11.12
C TRP A 63 1.56 -31.44 -11.19
N ILE A 64 2.09 -31.46 -12.42
CA ILE A 64 3.49 -31.15 -12.71
C ILE A 64 3.55 -30.02 -13.70
N ARG A 65 4.35 -29.01 -13.39
CA ARG A 65 4.78 -27.97 -14.32
C ARG A 65 6.19 -28.28 -14.78
N SER A 66 6.38 -28.43 -16.08
CA SER A 66 7.68 -28.64 -16.71
C SER A 66 8.06 -27.44 -17.53
N LYS A 67 9.33 -27.04 -17.46
CA LYS A 67 9.90 -25.95 -18.26
C LYS A 67 11.22 -26.39 -18.85
N ALA A 68 11.34 -26.36 -20.19
CA ALA A 68 12.61 -26.53 -20.86
C ALA A 68 13.48 -25.28 -20.69
N CYS A 69 14.69 -25.45 -20.19
CA CYS A 69 15.59 -24.35 -19.88
C CYS A 69 16.76 -24.20 -20.87
N PHE A 70 17.25 -25.35 -21.37
CA PHE A 70 18.46 -25.36 -22.16
C PHE A 70 18.49 -26.62 -23.04
N GLN A 71 19.07 -26.56 -24.23
CA GLN A 71 19.33 -27.72 -25.09
C GLN A 71 20.78 -27.77 -25.58
N GLU A 72 21.28 -28.95 -25.77
CA GLU A 72 22.61 -29.24 -26.29
C GLU A 72 22.51 -30.34 -27.37
N THR A 73 23.15 -30.12 -28.50
CA THR A 73 23.20 -31.14 -29.58
C THR A 73 24.63 -31.63 -29.71
N ASP A 74 24.80 -32.98 -29.65
CA ASP A 74 26.10 -33.62 -29.79
C ASP A 74 26.55 -33.67 -31.27
N GLU A 75 27.80 -34.07 -31.49
CA GLU A 75 28.39 -34.20 -32.83
C GLU A 75 27.67 -35.22 -33.73
N ASN A 76 26.87 -36.11 -33.17
CA ASN A 76 26.08 -37.11 -33.86
C ASN A 76 24.64 -36.65 -34.17
N GLY A 77 24.31 -35.42 -33.84
CA GLY A 77 22.98 -34.83 -34.05
C GLY A 77 21.95 -35.19 -32.98
N ASN A 78 22.33 -35.84 -31.86
CA ASN A 78 21.40 -36.13 -30.78
C ASN A 78 21.24 -34.89 -29.93
N THR A 79 20.00 -34.48 -29.71
CA THR A 79 19.67 -33.32 -28.87
C THR A 79 19.29 -33.73 -27.44
N LYS A 80 19.95 -33.18 -26.47
CA LYS A 80 19.60 -33.26 -25.05
C LYS A 80 18.90 -32.00 -24.62
N VAL A 81 17.78 -32.13 -23.94
CA VAL A 81 17.03 -31.01 -23.38
C VAL A 81 17.07 -31.12 -21.86
N TYR A 82 17.42 -30.01 -21.23
CA TYR A 82 17.46 -29.85 -19.78
C TYR A 82 16.27 -28.99 -19.34
N GLY A 83 15.57 -29.43 -18.32
CA GLY A 83 14.42 -28.72 -17.80
C GLY A 83 14.28 -28.85 -16.30
N ILE A 84 13.42 -28.07 -15.75
CA ILE A 84 12.95 -28.16 -14.37
C ILE A 84 11.52 -28.67 -14.35
N ALA A 85 11.16 -29.42 -13.32
CA ALA A 85 9.80 -29.88 -13.07
C ALA A 85 9.44 -29.54 -11.61
N GLU A 86 8.26 -28.99 -11.43
CA GLU A 86 7.72 -28.60 -10.13
C GLU A 86 6.40 -29.34 -9.89
N THR A 87 6.14 -29.74 -8.65
CA THR A 87 4.86 -30.35 -8.27
C THR A 87 3.83 -29.28 -7.94
N GLN A 88 2.55 -29.67 -7.90
CA GLN A 88 1.45 -28.78 -7.54
C GLN A 88 1.67 -28.11 -6.17
N GLU A 89 2.18 -28.82 -5.16
CA GLU A 89 2.53 -28.21 -3.87
C GLU A 89 3.60 -27.12 -4.03
N GLY A 90 4.66 -27.39 -4.78
CA GLY A 90 5.70 -26.40 -5.08
C GLY A 90 5.15 -25.20 -5.87
N ILE A 91 4.24 -25.44 -6.81
CA ILE A 91 3.57 -24.40 -7.60
C ILE A 91 2.71 -23.51 -6.69
N HIS A 92 1.89 -24.10 -5.81
CA HIS A 92 1.05 -23.34 -4.88
C HIS A 92 1.88 -22.53 -3.87
N ILE A 93 2.94 -23.14 -3.31
CA ILE A 93 3.84 -22.45 -2.39
C ILE A 93 4.55 -21.30 -3.09
N ALA A 94 5.08 -21.52 -4.30
CA ALA A 94 5.76 -20.47 -5.07
C ALA A 94 4.80 -19.35 -5.46
N SER A 95 3.59 -19.66 -5.91
CA SER A 95 2.59 -18.67 -6.29
C SER A 95 2.06 -17.88 -5.07
N ALA A 96 1.83 -18.54 -3.95
CA ALA A 96 1.43 -17.89 -2.70
C ALA A 96 2.54 -16.98 -2.16
N HIS A 97 3.80 -17.42 -2.20
CA HIS A 97 4.95 -16.61 -1.82
C HIS A 97 5.09 -15.38 -2.72
N GLN A 98 4.94 -15.53 -4.02
CA GLN A 98 4.98 -14.42 -4.97
C GLN A 98 3.82 -13.45 -4.76
N ALA A 99 2.62 -13.95 -4.50
CA ALA A 99 1.46 -13.12 -4.19
C ALA A 99 1.69 -12.32 -2.89
N LEU A 100 2.23 -12.97 -1.85
CA LEU A 100 2.59 -12.31 -0.59
C LEU A 100 3.63 -11.21 -0.82
N GLN A 101 4.73 -11.51 -1.49
CA GLN A 101 5.77 -10.51 -1.80
C GLN A 101 5.23 -9.33 -2.63
N ASN A 102 4.36 -9.60 -3.60
CA ASN A 102 3.71 -8.55 -4.38
C ASN A 102 2.80 -7.68 -3.50
N SER A 103 2.03 -8.30 -2.60
CA SER A 103 1.17 -7.59 -1.65
C SER A 103 1.99 -6.71 -0.71
N GLU A 104 3.04 -7.25 -0.11
CA GLU A 104 3.96 -6.51 0.76
C GLU A 104 4.59 -5.32 0.01
N ARG A 105 5.04 -5.52 -1.23
CA ARG A 105 5.61 -4.45 -2.05
C ARG A 105 4.60 -3.36 -2.36
N ILE A 106 3.36 -3.73 -2.68
CA ILE A 106 2.28 -2.77 -2.95
C ILE A 106 1.96 -1.97 -1.69
N LEU A 107 1.78 -2.63 -0.54
CA LEU A 107 1.53 -1.99 0.74
C LEU A 107 2.66 -1.04 1.14
N HIS A 108 3.92 -1.47 0.97
CA HIS A 108 5.08 -0.62 1.23
C HIS A 108 5.11 0.60 0.31
N ASN A 109 4.81 0.44 -0.98
CA ASN A 109 4.76 1.56 -1.93
C ASN A 109 3.62 2.53 -1.61
N ILE A 110 2.45 2.02 -1.22
CA ILE A 110 1.32 2.85 -0.76
C ILE A 110 1.77 3.65 0.46
N TYR A 111 2.23 2.98 1.50
CA TYR A 111 2.70 3.59 2.75
C TYR A 111 3.73 4.70 2.51
N LYS A 112 4.71 4.45 1.63
CA LYS A 112 5.79 5.39 1.32
C LYS A 112 5.33 6.62 0.53
N ASN A 113 4.35 6.46 -0.38
CA ASN A 113 3.98 7.49 -1.35
C ASN A 113 2.62 8.15 -1.07
N LEU A 114 1.92 7.78 0.00
CA LEU A 114 0.71 8.47 0.40
C LEU A 114 0.98 9.96 0.68
N PRO A 115 0.10 10.88 0.24
CA PRO A 115 0.25 12.32 0.47
C PRO A 115 -0.11 12.75 1.90
N VAL A 116 -0.17 11.81 2.83
CA VAL A 116 -0.47 12.02 4.25
C VAL A 116 0.68 11.49 5.09
N GLY A 117 0.95 12.14 6.23
CA GLY A 117 1.87 11.63 7.24
C GLY A 117 1.28 10.41 7.94
N ILE A 118 2.09 9.41 8.19
CA ILE A 118 1.69 8.21 8.92
C ILE A 118 2.73 7.94 9.99
N GLU A 119 2.28 7.84 11.23
CA GLU A 119 3.08 7.44 12.39
C GLU A 119 2.49 6.16 12.98
N LEU A 120 3.34 5.24 13.37
CA LEU A 120 2.97 4.00 14.03
C LEU A 120 3.65 3.93 15.40
N TYR A 121 2.84 3.68 16.42
CA TYR A 121 3.28 3.51 17.80
C TYR A 121 2.93 2.11 18.29
N ASP A 122 3.73 1.55 19.15
CA ASP A 122 3.40 0.31 19.84
C ASP A 122 2.32 0.54 20.92
N LYS A 123 1.90 -0.55 21.57
CA LYS A 123 0.89 -0.52 22.64
C LYS A 123 1.31 0.32 23.86
N ASP A 124 2.61 0.52 24.07
CA ASP A 124 3.17 1.32 25.16
C ASP A 124 3.35 2.80 24.76
N GLY A 125 2.94 3.14 23.54
CA GLY A 125 3.00 4.48 22.97
C GLY A 125 4.36 4.89 22.44
N GLN A 126 5.31 3.94 22.24
CA GLN A 126 6.61 4.21 21.66
C GLN A 126 6.50 4.22 20.13
N MET A 127 7.07 5.22 19.48
CA MET A 127 7.09 5.31 18.01
C MET A 127 7.94 4.18 17.43
N VAL A 128 7.33 3.35 16.58
CA VAL A 128 8.00 2.22 15.91
C VAL A 128 8.25 2.49 14.43
N ASP A 129 7.43 3.34 13.80
CA ASP A 129 7.58 3.69 12.39
C ASP A 129 6.93 5.02 12.03
N LEU A 130 7.41 5.64 10.92
CA LEU A 130 6.75 6.76 10.25
C LEU A 130 7.10 6.74 8.76
N ASN A 131 6.20 7.26 7.92
CA ASN A 131 6.43 7.30 6.48
C ASN A 131 7.23 8.55 6.05
N LYS A 132 7.63 8.55 4.77
CA LYS A 132 8.41 9.65 4.19
C LYS A 132 7.68 10.99 4.27
N LYS A 133 6.36 11.00 4.03
CA LYS A 133 5.56 12.24 4.05
C LYS A 133 5.51 12.85 5.44
N ASP A 134 5.42 12.04 6.47
CA ASP A 134 5.44 12.49 7.85
C ASP A 134 6.79 13.12 8.22
N MET A 135 7.91 12.49 7.83
CA MET A 135 9.24 13.08 7.98
C MET A 135 9.36 14.45 7.30
N GLU A 136 8.82 14.59 6.09
CA GLU A 136 8.81 15.87 5.35
C GLU A 136 7.97 16.93 6.09
N MET A 137 6.78 16.56 6.57
CA MET A 137 5.87 17.48 7.29
C MET A 137 6.50 17.99 8.58
N PHE A 138 7.07 17.09 9.38
CA PHE A 138 7.71 17.45 10.65
C PHE A 138 9.18 17.85 10.52
N ARG A 139 9.72 17.91 9.29
CA ARG A 139 11.10 18.34 8.99
C ARG A 139 12.15 17.48 9.67
N ILE A 140 11.90 16.18 9.74
CA ILE A 140 12.77 15.19 10.33
C ILE A 140 13.75 14.70 9.28
N SER A 141 15.05 14.81 9.53
CA SER A 141 16.08 14.36 8.59
C SER A 141 16.34 12.87 8.67
N ASN A 142 16.32 12.33 9.86
CA ASN A 142 16.71 10.95 10.12
C ASN A 142 15.64 10.30 11.00
N LYS A 143 15.10 9.20 10.51
CA LYS A 143 14.03 8.47 11.18
C LYS A 143 14.47 7.93 12.55
N GLU A 144 15.70 7.46 12.62
CA GLU A 144 16.28 6.86 13.82
C GLU A 144 16.32 7.82 15.01
N ASP A 145 16.36 9.15 14.76
CA ASP A 145 16.42 10.16 15.81
C ASP A 145 15.12 10.30 16.61
N ILE A 146 14.01 9.80 16.06
CA ILE A 146 12.68 9.92 16.67
C ILE A 146 12.02 8.58 17.01
N LEU A 147 12.56 7.46 16.53
CA LEU A 147 12.09 6.15 16.96
C LEU A 147 12.22 6.01 18.48
N GLY A 148 11.18 5.44 19.09
CA GLY A 148 11.11 5.27 20.56
C GLY A 148 10.59 6.51 21.31
N VAL A 149 10.27 7.62 20.63
CA VAL A 149 9.60 8.75 21.26
C VAL A 149 8.19 8.34 21.69
N ASN A 150 7.81 8.71 22.93
CA ASN A 150 6.51 8.30 23.46
C ASN A 150 5.42 9.32 23.15
N ILE A 151 4.32 8.85 22.53
CA ILE A 151 3.18 9.70 22.17
C ILE A 151 2.55 10.39 23.38
N PHE A 152 2.54 9.73 24.55
CA PHE A 152 1.94 10.30 25.77
C PHE A 152 2.78 11.43 26.37
N GLU A 153 4.06 11.53 25.98
CA GLU A 153 4.96 12.63 26.38
C GLU A 153 4.92 13.80 25.39
N ASN A 154 4.18 13.67 24.27
CA ASN A 154 4.05 14.73 23.29
C ASN A 154 3.39 15.96 23.92
N PRO A 155 4.08 17.12 23.97
CA PRO A 155 3.58 18.30 24.66
C PRO A 155 2.44 19.02 23.92
N ILE A 156 2.23 18.69 22.63
CA ILE A 156 1.18 19.32 21.82
C ILE A 156 -0.10 18.52 21.87
N LEU A 157 0.00 17.22 22.09
CA LEU A 157 -1.19 16.36 22.12
C LEU A 157 -2.03 16.70 23.36
N PRO A 158 -3.31 17.09 23.18
CA PRO A 158 -4.20 17.39 24.31
C PRO A 158 -4.36 16.17 25.22
N GLU A 159 -4.45 16.40 26.52
CA GLU A 159 -4.60 15.32 27.50
C GLU A 159 -5.86 14.48 27.26
N GLU A 160 -6.94 15.10 26.77
CA GLU A 160 -8.16 14.37 26.38
C GLU A 160 -7.88 13.35 25.29
N ILE A 161 -7.06 13.72 24.28
CA ILE A 161 -6.68 12.82 23.19
C ILE A 161 -5.76 11.70 23.70
N LYS A 162 -4.80 12.05 24.57
CA LYS A 162 -3.93 11.03 25.21
C LYS A 162 -4.76 10.01 25.98
N GLN A 163 -5.79 10.47 26.68
CA GLN A 163 -6.66 9.57 27.44
C GLN A 163 -7.48 8.66 26.49
N LYS A 164 -8.04 9.19 25.41
CA LYS A 164 -8.74 8.38 24.40
C LYS A 164 -7.84 7.29 23.81
N ILE A 165 -6.57 7.64 23.50
CA ILE A 165 -5.59 6.66 23.00
C ILE A 165 -5.34 5.56 24.04
N LYS A 166 -5.15 5.91 25.33
CA LYS A 166 -4.98 4.94 26.43
C LYS A 166 -6.19 4.03 26.60
N ASP A 167 -7.39 4.55 26.34
CA ASP A 167 -8.63 3.82 26.41
C ASP A 167 -8.93 3.03 25.12
N ASN A 168 -7.98 3.01 24.18
CA ASN A 168 -8.07 2.38 22.85
C ASN A 168 -9.22 2.93 21.98
N GLU A 169 -9.61 4.17 22.20
CA GLU A 169 -10.64 4.85 21.43
C GLU A 169 -10.03 5.58 20.23
N ASN A 170 -10.76 5.59 19.12
CA ASN A 170 -10.38 6.40 17.96
C ASN A 170 -10.60 7.88 18.27
N ALA A 171 -9.73 8.74 17.74
CA ALA A 171 -9.84 10.17 17.91
C ALA A 171 -9.53 10.91 16.60
N ASP A 172 -10.31 11.96 16.35
CA ASP A 172 -10.04 12.92 15.26
C ASP A 172 -9.91 14.30 15.90
N PHE A 173 -8.84 15.02 15.56
CA PHE A 173 -8.63 16.38 16.08
C PHE A 173 -7.81 17.22 15.11
N THR A 174 -8.00 18.55 15.21
CA THR A 174 -7.26 19.52 14.41
C THR A 174 -6.49 20.43 15.34
N PHE A 175 -5.24 20.70 15.00
CA PHE A 175 -4.39 21.56 15.80
C PHE A 175 -3.32 22.24 14.95
N ARG A 176 -2.79 23.36 15.47
CA ARG A 176 -1.64 24.04 14.87
C ARG A 176 -0.36 23.54 15.52
N TYR A 177 0.48 22.93 14.72
CA TYR A 177 1.81 22.53 15.11
C TYR A 177 2.79 23.69 14.89
N ASP A 178 3.27 24.27 15.97
CA ASP A 178 4.19 25.41 15.96
C ASP A 178 5.61 24.91 16.24
N PHE A 179 6.46 24.92 15.22
CA PHE A 179 7.84 24.43 15.31
C PHE A 179 8.68 25.18 16.37
N SER A 180 8.34 26.42 16.71
CA SER A 180 9.07 27.18 17.74
C SER A 180 8.88 26.63 19.16
N LYS A 181 7.80 25.87 19.39
CA LYS A 181 7.42 25.37 20.71
C LYS A 181 7.92 23.95 21.01
N ILE A 182 8.49 23.21 20.00
CA ILE A 182 8.66 21.76 20.08
C ILE A 182 10.08 21.28 19.85
N ASN A 183 11.06 22.11 20.05
CA ASN A 183 12.48 21.81 19.76
C ASN A 183 13.10 20.64 20.54
N LYS A 184 12.37 19.93 21.41
CA LYS A 184 12.89 18.79 22.17
C LYS A 184 12.23 17.45 21.86
N TYR A 185 11.05 17.43 21.24
CA TYR A 185 10.30 16.21 21.01
C TYR A 185 10.67 15.56 19.68
N TYR A 186 10.63 16.32 18.57
CA TYR A 186 10.94 15.80 17.25
C TYR A 186 12.29 16.27 16.66
N GLN A 187 13.03 17.12 17.34
CA GLN A 187 14.32 17.68 16.89
C GLN A 187 14.29 18.11 15.40
N PRO A 188 13.35 18.95 14.97
CA PRO A 188 13.22 19.31 13.57
C PRO A 188 14.42 20.15 13.10
N ASN A 189 14.78 20.03 11.81
CA ASN A 189 15.86 20.82 11.20
C ASN A 189 15.61 22.33 11.21
N SER A 190 14.38 22.77 11.39
CA SER A 190 13.98 24.16 11.45
C SER A 190 12.92 24.36 12.52
N THR A 191 13.15 25.34 13.38
CA THR A 191 12.27 25.69 14.52
C THR A 191 11.35 26.88 14.23
N THR A 192 11.17 27.26 12.95
CA THR A 192 10.33 28.40 12.57
C THR A 192 9.15 27.96 11.73
N GLY A 193 8.02 28.68 11.89
CA GLY A 193 6.79 28.43 11.15
C GLY A 193 5.86 27.45 11.85
N PHE A 194 4.76 27.14 11.16
CA PHE A 194 3.73 26.24 11.67
C PHE A 194 3.16 25.38 10.53
N ILE A 195 2.46 24.32 10.90
CA ILE A 195 1.56 23.57 10.04
C ILE A 195 0.21 23.40 10.75
N ASP A 196 -0.88 23.51 10.02
CA ASP A 196 -2.23 23.21 10.50
C ASP A 196 -2.53 21.76 10.13
N LEU A 197 -2.72 20.92 11.14
CA LEU A 197 -2.89 19.48 10.98
C LEU A 197 -4.29 19.03 11.35
N THR A 198 -4.83 18.12 10.57
CA THR A 198 -5.90 17.22 11.00
C THR A 198 -5.30 15.84 11.21
N THR A 199 -5.40 15.33 12.43
CA THR A 199 -4.85 14.04 12.81
C THR A 199 -5.97 13.08 13.18
N LYS A 200 -5.92 11.89 12.60
CA LYS A 200 -6.79 10.78 12.97
C LYS A 200 -5.97 9.70 13.67
N VAL A 201 -6.43 9.30 14.85
CA VAL A 201 -5.85 8.19 15.61
C VAL A 201 -6.76 6.98 15.53
N THR A 202 -6.16 5.82 15.25
CA THR A 202 -6.87 4.55 15.19
C THR A 202 -6.07 3.47 15.92
N THR A 203 -6.71 2.73 16.81
CA THR A 203 -6.11 1.55 17.44
C THR A 203 -6.16 0.36 16.51
N LEU A 204 -5.03 -0.31 16.31
CA LEU A 204 -4.93 -1.54 15.55
C LEU A 204 -4.96 -2.74 16.49
N TYR A 205 -5.67 -3.78 16.11
CA TYR A 205 -5.90 -4.97 16.91
C TYR A 205 -5.34 -6.22 16.22
N ASP A 206 -4.94 -7.20 17.02
CA ASP A 206 -4.62 -8.54 16.53
C ASP A 206 -5.89 -9.38 16.26
N HIS A 207 -5.68 -10.66 15.87
CA HIS A 207 -6.77 -11.60 15.62
C HIS A 207 -7.59 -11.97 16.88
N ASN A 208 -7.07 -11.71 18.10
CA ASN A 208 -7.74 -11.91 19.37
C ASN A 208 -8.46 -10.64 19.87
N HIS A 209 -8.46 -9.56 19.07
CA HIS A 209 -8.97 -8.23 19.45
C HIS A 209 -8.17 -7.57 20.59
N GLU A 210 -6.89 -7.92 20.75
CA GLU A 210 -5.97 -7.23 21.67
C GLU A 210 -5.29 -6.07 20.93
N PRO A 211 -5.19 -4.88 21.54
CA PRO A 211 -4.53 -3.73 20.92
C PRO A 211 -3.03 -4.00 20.74
N ILE A 212 -2.54 -3.80 19.52
CA ILE A 212 -1.15 -4.04 19.17
C ILE A 212 -0.39 -2.75 18.84
N ASN A 213 -1.06 -1.81 18.19
CA ASN A 213 -0.46 -0.56 17.75
C ASN A 213 -1.47 0.59 17.73
N TYR A 214 -0.95 1.82 17.79
CA TYR A 214 -1.69 3.03 17.46
C TYR A 214 -1.18 3.59 16.13
N LEU A 215 -2.11 3.87 15.23
CA LEU A 215 -1.85 4.46 13.92
C LEU A 215 -2.34 5.90 13.93
N LEU A 216 -1.43 6.85 13.65
CA LEU A 216 -1.77 8.24 13.43
C LEU A 216 -1.66 8.58 11.95
N ILE A 217 -2.67 9.26 11.42
CA ILE A 217 -2.68 9.78 10.06
C ILE A 217 -2.77 11.30 10.14
N ASN A 218 -1.72 11.97 9.68
CA ASN A 218 -1.55 13.42 9.70
C ASN A 218 -1.83 14.00 8.31
N VAL A 219 -2.78 14.91 8.21
CA VAL A 219 -3.11 15.64 6.98
C VAL A 219 -2.75 17.11 7.16
N ASP A 220 -1.86 17.62 6.32
CA ASP A 220 -1.52 19.04 6.29
C ASP A 220 -2.67 19.82 5.65
N LYS A 221 -3.25 20.74 6.41
CA LYS A 221 -4.33 21.64 6.02
C LYS A 221 -3.89 23.10 5.95
N THR A 222 -2.59 23.36 5.97
CA THR A 222 -2.06 24.72 6.05
C THR A 222 -2.50 25.58 4.87
N GLU A 223 -2.38 25.05 3.65
CA GLU A 223 -2.80 25.78 2.44
C GLU A 223 -4.33 26.03 2.43
N ASP A 224 -5.11 25.00 2.78
CA ASP A 224 -6.57 25.11 2.86
C ASP A 224 -6.97 26.16 3.90
N THR A 225 -6.34 26.16 5.08
CA THR A 225 -6.59 27.10 6.17
C THR A 225 -6.21 28.54 5.76
N ILE A 226 -5.06 28.71 5.11
CA ILE A 226 -4.62 30.02 4.60
C ILE A 226 -5.59 30.55 3.54
N ALA A 227 -5.99 29.69 2.60
CA ALA A 227 -6.95 30.07 1.55
C ALA A 227 -8.30 30.47 2.15
N TYR A 228 -8.82 29.67 3.07
CA TYR A 228 -10.06 29.97 3.79
C TYR A 228 -10.00 31.30 4.53
N ASN A 229 -8.93 31.55 5.31
CA ASN A 229 -8.76 32.77 6.05
C ASN A 229 -8.69 33.99 5.12
N LYS A 230 -8.02 33.90 3.97
CA LYS A 230 -7.99 34.97 2.98
C LYS A 230 -9.38 35.27 2.41
N ILE A 231 -10.17 34.24 2.13
CA ILE A 231 -11.56 34.42 1.68
C ILE A 231 -12.35 35.18 2.76
N GLN A 232 -12.24 34.79 4.02
CA GLN A 232 -12.92 35.44 5.13
C GLN A 232 -12.46 36.89 5.32
N GLU A 233 -11.16 37.20 5.17
CA GLU A 233 -10.62 38.53 5.18
C GLU A 233 -11.21 39.38 4.05
N PHE A 234 -11.27 38.84 2.82
CA PHE A 234 -11.89 39.54 1.69
C PHE A 234 -13.38 39.78 1.91
N GLU A 235 -14.13 38.82 2.37
CA GLU A 235 -15.56 38.98 2.69
C GLU A 235 -15.76 40.08 3.71
N SER A 236 -14.98 40.06 4.80
CA SER A 236 -15.04 41.11 5.85
C SER A 236 -14.66 42.48 5.31
N PHE A 237 -13.65 42.54 4.45
CA PHE A 237 -13.24 43.79 3.79
C PHE A 237 -14.33 44.32 2.86
N PHE A 238 -14.93 43.46 2.03
CA PHE A 238 -16.01 43.83 1.13
C PHE A 238 -17.26 44.27 1.90
N ASP A 239 -17.60 43.64 3.02
CA ASP A 239 -18.69 44.10 3.88
C ASP A 239 -18.44 45.49 4.46
N LEU A 240 -17.21 45.74 4.94
CA LEU A 240 -16.82 47.04 5.44
C LEU A 240 -16.91 48.15 4.37
N VAL A 241 -16.35 47.88 3.18
CA VAL A 241 -16.41 48.81 2.04
C VAL A 241 -17.84 48.99 1.56
N GLY A 242 -18.63 47.90 1.50
CA GLY A 242 -20.04 47.93 1.13
C GLY A 242 -20.86 48.80 2.08
N ASP A 243 -20.64 48.73 3.37
CA ASP A 243 -21.30 49.57 4.37
C ASP A 243 -20.94 51.05 4.24
N TYR A 244 -19.65 51.33 4.00
CA TYR A 244 -19.18 52.70 3.85
C TYR A 244 -19.63 53.35 2.53
N ALA A 245 -19.44 52.63 1.41
CA ALA A 245 -19.74 53.14 0.06
C ALA A 245 -21.20 52.95 -0.37
N LYS A 246 -22.02 52.22 0.43
CA LYS A 246 -23.37 51.80 0.08
C LYS A 246 -23.43 50.93 -1.19
N VAL A 247 -22.41 50.09 -1.36
CA VAL A 247 -22.26 49.14 -2.47
C VAL A 247 -22.42 47.74 -1.95
N GLY A 248 -23.23 46.92 -2.60
CA GLY A 248 -23.35 45.50 -2.32
C GLY A 248 -22.81 44.68 -3.46
N TYR A 249 -22.29 43.49 -3.17
CA TYR A 249 -21.86 42.52 -4.16
C TYR A 249 -22.80 41.30 -4.15
N ALA A 250 -23.24 40.92 -5.34
CA ALA A 250 -23.97 39.66 -5.54
C ALA A 250 -23.46 38.99 -6.83
N HIS A 251 -23.41 37.68 -6.80
CA HIS A 251 -23.03 36.83 -7.91
C HIS A 251 -24.20 35.89 -8.24
N PHE A 252 -24.59 35.82 -9.50
CA PHE A 252 -25.63 34.91 -9.98
C PHE A 252 -25.15 34.16 -11.20
N ASP A 253 -25.30 32.84 -11.18
CA ASP A 253 -25.15 31.99 -12.34
C ASP A 253 -26.49 31.90 -13.06
N ALA A 254 -26.55 32.41 -14.28
CA ALA A 254 -27.80 32.48 -15.07
C ALA A 254 -28.30 31.10 -15.53
N LEU A 255 -27.42 30.10 -15.61
CA LEU A 255 -27.75 28.75 -16.06
C LEU A 255 -28.26 27.86 -14.93
N SER A 256 -27.53 27.79 -13.84
CA SER A 256 -27.92 27.03 -12.65
C SER A 256 -28.99 27.70 -11.82
N ARG A 257 -29.15 29.03 -11.98
CA ARG A 257 -29.97 29.92 -11.14
C ARG A 257 -29.52 29.99 -9.68
N ASP A 258 -28.29 29.57 -9.42
CA ASP A 258 -27.67 29.70 -8.10
C ASP A 258 -26.94 31.01 -7.98
N GLY A 259 -26.87 31.55 -6.77
CA GLY A 259 -26.15 32.77 -6.52
C GLY A 259 -25.87 32.97 -5.05
N TYR A 260 -25.01 33.92 -4.77
CA TYR A 260 -24.78 34.39 -3.40
C TYR A 260 -24.60 35.90 -3.40
N ALA A 261 -24.91 36.51 -2.27
CA ALA A 261 -24.69 37.92 -2.05
C ALA A 261 -24.03 38.14 -0.68
N LEU A 262 -23.17 39.15 -0.60
CA LEU A 262 -22.59 39.58 0.69
C LEU A 262 -23.64 40.29 1.55
N ARG A 263 -23.42 40.32 2.87
CA ARG A 263 -24.32 40.97 3.83
C ARG A 263 -24.64 42.42 3.48
N SER A 264 -23.63 43.17 2.98
CA SER A 264 -23.78 44.55 2.52
C SER A 264 -24.81 44.67 1.41
N TRP A 265 -24.95 43.68 0.53
CA TRP A 265 -25.97 43.66 -0.54
C TRP A 265 -27.39 43.61 0.05
N TYR A 266 -27.66 42.60 0.90
CA TYR A 266 -28.98 42.41 1.55
C TYR A 266 -29.37 43.66 2.34
N ARG A 267 -28.44 44.21 3.12
CA ARG A 267 -28.64 45.40 3.92
C ARG A 267 -28.96 46.64 3.07
N ASN A 268 -28.26 46.81 1.93
CA ASN A 268 -28.45 47.95 1.05
C ASN A 268 -29.77 47.86 0.25
N VAL A 269 -30.27 46.68 -0.03
CA VAL A 269 -31.58 46.50 -0.72
C VAL A 269 -32.75 46.36 0.28
N GLY A 270 -32.47 46.27 1.58
CA GLY A 270 -33.48 46.16 2.63
C GLY A 270 -34.08 44.76 2.82
N GLU A 271 -33.34 43.75 2.40
CA GLU A 271 -33.72 42.34 2.53
C GLU A 271 -33.00 41.67 3.70
N GLU A 272 -33.56 40.58 4.22
CA GLU A 272 -32.91 39.74 5.23
C GLU A 272 -31.88 38.79 4.58
N GLU A 273 -30.80 38.49 5.32
CA GLU A 273 -29.77 37.60 4.84
C GLU A 273 -30.33 36.18 4.61
N GLY A 274 -30.18 35.62 3.38
CA GLY A 274 -30.62 34.28 3.03
C GLY A 274 -32.07 34.17 2.50
N THR A 275 -32.71 35.26 2.11
CA THR A 275 -34.00 35.25 1.39
C THR A 275 -33.90 35.02 -0.09
#